data_51f5d630a46cdee909e5816b847cb6c7
#
_entry.id   51f5d630a46cdee909e5816b847cb6c7
#
_cell.length_a   1.000
_cell.length_b   1.000
_cell.length_c   1.000
_cell.angle_alpha   90.00
_cell.angle_beta   90.00
_cell.angle_gamma   90.00
#
_symmetry.space_group_name_H-M   'P 1'
#
loop_
_entity.id
_entity.type
_entity.pdbx_description
1 polymer ?
#
loop_
_entity_poly.entity_id
_entity_poly.type
_entity_poly.pdbx_seq_one_letter_code
_entity_poly.pdbx_strand_id
1 'polypeptide(L)'
;MRPIPETAVVILNWNGRRHLETYLPSVLKHTPEDVDLWVADNGSTDDSVAWLKEHHASRVSVLSLEQNWGFAEGYNRALQSIQAETYVLLNSDVRVVGDWVGSTLMAMAEYGWDVASPVVVQDLNPERLEHAGAAGGWMDVDGFPFCVGRIFKQCDNASDLDLRDRETFWASGACFFIRRSAWLKANGFDGDLFAHFEEIDLCWRLKNMGSSVGCHGGVQVRHLGGGSLPSESPFKAYLNFRNALLVMLKNRRGWWPGFMVRRMTLDGLAALRFLSQGKWAMFWAVGKAHGAVYLRLP
;
A
#
# COMPACT_ATOMS: atom_id res chain seq x y z
N MET A 1 -5.03 -27.97 -17.48
CA MET A 1 -4.78 -26.82 -16.60
C MET A 1 -4.51 -25.62 -17.49
N ARG A 2 -5.13 -24.46 -17.26
CA ARG A 2 -4.66 -23.23 -17.91
C ARG A 2 -3.23 -22.96 -17.43
N PRO A 3 -2.31 -22.46 -18.30
CA PRO A 3 -1.02 -22.01 -17.82
C PRO A 3 -1.24 -20.90 -16.79
N ILE A 4 -0.34 -20.80 -15.80
CA ILE A 4 -0.37 -19.71 -14.82
C ILE A 4 -0.16 -18.42 -15.60
N PRO A 5 -1.03 -17.41 -15.49
CA PRO A 5 -0.87 -16.14 -16.20
C PRO A 5 0.41 -15.42 -15.71
N GLU A 6 1.03 -14.69 -16.62
CA GLU A 6 2.26 -13.97 -16.26
C GLU A 6 1.98 -12.88 -15.23
N THR A 7 0.84 -12.20 -15.34
CA THR A 7 0.48 -11.10 -14.44
C THR A 7 -1.00 -11.10 -14.10
N ALA A 8 -1.31 -10.81 -12.84
CA ALA A 8 -2.67 -10.56 -12.36
C ALA A 8 -2.73 -9.21 -11.63
N VAL A 9 -3.62 -8.33 -12.09
CA VAL A 9 -4.01 -7.12 -11.37
C VAL A 9 -5.15 -7.48 -10.42
N VAL A 10 -4.97 -7.20 -9.14
CA VAL A 10 -5.94 -7.52 -8.08
C VAL A 10 -6.33 -6.24 -7.37
N ILE A 11 -7.60 -5.88 -7.47
CA ILE A 11 -8.21 -4.73 -6.77
C ILE A 11 -8.94 -5.28 -5.55
N LEU A 12 -8.54 -4.86 -4.34
CA LEU A 12 -9.28 -5.16 -3.12
C LEU A 12 -10.41 -4.14 -2.95
N ASN A 13 -11.65 -4.62 -2.89
CA ASN A 13 -12.85 -3.79 -2.76
C ASN A 13 -13.57 -4.03 -1.44
N TRP A 14 -13.98 -2.97 -0.76
CA TRP A 14 -14.90 -3.02 0.37
C TRP A 14 -15.83 -1.80 0.35
N ASN A 15 -17.13 -2.05 0.06
CA ASN A 15 -18.15 -1.01 -0.10
C ASN A 15 -17.72 0.12 -1.03
N GLY A 16 -16.99 -0.24 -2.10
CA GLY A 16 -16.32 0.68 -3.01
C GLY A 16 -17.03 0.87 -4.35
N ARG A 17 -18.34 0.63 -4.44
CA ARG A 17 -19.12 0.72 -5.68
C ARG A 17 -18.82 2.00 -6.48
N ARG A 18 -18.81 3.14 -5.82
CA ARG A 18 -18.52 4.44 -6.46
C ARG A 18 -17.09 4.56 -6.96
N HIS A 19 -16.12 4.01 -6.23
CA HIS A 19 -14.73 3.98 -6.67
C HIS A 19 -14.57 3.10 -7.91
N LEU A 20 -15.16 1.92 -7.92
CA LEU A 20 -15.14 1.03 -9.07
C LEU A 20 -15.78 1.69 -10.30
N GLU A 21 -16.91 2.36 -10.18
CA GLU A 21 -17.52 3.11 -11.31
C GLU A 21 -16.59 4.18 -11.87
N THR A 22 -15.85 4.87 -11.00
CA THR A 22 -15.02 6.01 -11.39
C THR A 22 -13.68 5.59 -11.97
N TYR A 23 -13.05 4.55 -11.40
CA TYR A 23 -11.66 4.22 -11.66
C TYR A 23 -11.46 2.96 -12.50
N LEU A 24 -12.32 1.94 -12.37
CA LEU A 24 -12.24 0.70 -13.14
C LEU A 24 -12.22 0.91 -14.66
N PRO A 25 -12.97 1.86 -15.25
CA PRO A 25 -12.88 2.11 -16.68
C PRO A 25 -11.47 2.44 -17.18
N SER A 26 -10.66 3.14 -16.39
CA SER A 26 -9.26 3.42 -16.74
C SER A 26 -8.41 2.15 -16.69
N VAL A 27 -8.64 1.29 -15.72
CA VAL A 27 -7.93 0.01 -15.57
C VAL A 27 -8.28 -0.90 -16.74
N LEU A 28 -9.55 -1.03 -17.08
CA LEU A 28 -10.02 -1.81 -18.26
C LEU A 28 -9.39 -1.33 -19.57
N LYS A 29 -9.32 -0.01 -19.75
CA LYS A 29 -8.80 0.59 -20.98
C LYS A 29 -7.28 0.41 -21.16
N HIS A 30 -6.54 0.46 -20.07
CA HIS A 30 -5.07 0.55 -20.09
C HIS A 30 -4.35 -0.72 -19.59
N THR A 31 -5.11 -1.77 -19.25
CA THR A 31 -4.53 -3.07 -18.88
C THR A 31 -4.67 -4.02 -20.09
N PRO A 32 -3.57 -4.61 -20.57
CA PRO A 32 -3.58 -5.56 -21.69
C PRO A 32 -4.55 -6.74 -21.47
N GLU A 33 -5.08 -7.32 -22.55
CA GLU A 33 -6.07 -8.40 -22.46
C GLU A 33 -5.51 -9.72 -21.91
N ASP A 34 -4.22 -9.93 -22.04
CA ASP A 34 -3.48 -11.09 -21.51
C ASP A 34 -3.15 -10.99 -20.03
N VAL A 35 -3.38 -9.82 -19.43
CA VAL A 35 -3.25 -9.60 -17.97
C VAL A 35 -4.57 -9.92 -17.30
N ASP A 36 -4.58 -10.85 -16.36
CA ASP A 36 -5.78 -11.18 -15.57
C ASP A 36 -6.19 -10.01 -14.67
N LEU A 37 -7.47 -9.66 -14.71
CA LEU A 37 -8.02 -8.59 -13.88
C LEU A 37 -9.02 -9.16 -12.88
N TRP A 38 -8.72 -8.96 -11.60
CA TRP A 38 -9.52 -9.45 -10.48
C TRP A 38 -10.01 -8.31 -9.60
N VAL A 39 -11.24 -8.41 -9.14
CA VAL A 39 -11.74 -7.65 -7.99
C VAL A 39 -11.99 -8.64 -6.86
N ALA A 40 -11.17 -8.55 -5.81
CA ALA A 40 -11.35 -9.28 -4.57
C ALA A 40 -12.29 -8.47 -3.66
N ASP A 41 -13.53 -8.89 -3.58
CA ASP A 41 -14.52 -8.24 -2.73
C ASP A 41 -14.37 -8.70 -1.28
N ASN A 42 -14.01 -7.79 -0.41
CA ASN A 42 -13.68 -8.03 1.00
C ASN A 42 -14.93 -7.97 1.90
N GLY A 43 -15.99 -8.68 1.50
CA GLY A 43 -17.24 -8.76 2.25
C GLY A 43 -18.05 -7.46 2.20
N SER A 44 -18.21 -6.88 1.01
CA SER A 44 -19.03 -5.68 0.81
C SER A 44 -20.51 -5.96 1.07
N THR A 45 -21.20 -4.94 1.56
CA THR A 45 -22.67 -4.95 1.78
C THR A 45 -23.40 -4.06 0.79
N ASP A 46 -22.66 -3.33 -0.07
CA ASP A 46 -23.21 -2.56 -1.17
C ASP A 46 -23.42 -3.43 -2.42
N ASP A 47 -23.85 -2.83 -3.52
CA ASP A 47 -24.12 -3.53 -4.79
C ASP A 47 -22.86 -3.72 -5.68
N SER A 48 -21.65 -3.52 -5.16
CA SER A 48 -20.39 -3.64 -5.91
C SER A 48 -20.29 -4.94 -6.71
N VAL A 49 -20.54 -6.07 -6.05
CA VAL A 49 -20.41 -7.41 -6.66
C VAL A 49 -21.48 -7.64 -7.74
N ALA A 50 -22.72 -7.23 -7.49
CA ALA A 50 -23.80 -7.37 -8.45
C ALA A 50 -23.50 -6.57 -9.72
N TRP A 51 -23.09 -5.33 -9.56
CA TRP A 51 -22.72 -4.44 -10.64
C TRP A 51 -21.54 -4.96 -11.49
N LEU A 52 -20.47 -5.45 -10.84
CA LEU A 52 -19.34 -6.03 -11.56
C LEU A 52 -19.76 -7.21 -12.42
N LYS A 53 -20.60 -8.10 -11.88
CA LYS A 53 -21.11 -9.28 -12.62
C LYS A 53 -22.01 -8.88 -13.78
N GLU A 54 -22.81 -7.84 -13.63
CA GLU A 54 -23.71 -7.36 -14.67
C GLU A 54 -22.99 -6.64 -15.82
N HIS A 55 -21.99 -5.79 -15.48
CA HIS A 55 -21.40 -4.88 -16.46
C HIS A 55 -20.00 -5.27 -16.93
N HIS A 56 -19.26 -6.09 -16.17
CA HIS A 56 -17.84 -6.35 -16.44
C HIS A 56 -17.43 -7.83 -16.39
N ALA A 57 -18.36 -8.77 -16.35
CA ALA A 57 -18.09 -10.21 -16.23
C ALA A 57 -17.22 -10.81 -17.35
N SER A 58 -17.18 -10.15 -18.52
CA SER A 58 -16.34 -10.60 -19.65
C SER A 58 -14.86 -10.31 -19.45
N ARG A 59 -14.50 -9.36 -18.57
CA ARG A 59 -13.11 -8.87 -18.42
C ARG A 59 -12.61 -8.92 -16.98
N VAL A 60 -13.51 -8.88 -15.99
CA VAL A 60 -13.20 -8.85 -14.57
C VAL A 60 -13.66 -10.12 -13.89
N SER A 61 -12.73 -10.82 -13.29
CA SER A 61 -13.04 -11.93 -12.39
C SER A 61 -13.33 -11.39 -10.98
N VAL A 62 -14.40 -11.87 -10.34
CA VAL A 62 -14.79 -11.45 -9.00
C VAL A 62 -14.54 -12.60 -8.02
N LEU A 63 -13.74 -12.33 -6.99
CA LEU A 63 -13.53 -13.22 -5.85
C LEU A 63 -14.20 -12.60 -4.61
N SER A 64 -15.23 -13.24 -4.06
CA SER A 64 -15.90 -12.76 -2.85
C SER A 64 -15.32 -13.42 -1.61
N LEU A 65 -14.86 -12.60 -0.65
CA LEU A 65 -14.46 -13.02 0.68
C LEU A 65 -15.66 -12.93 1.64
N GLU A 66 -15.62 -13.70 2.72
CA GLU A 66 -16.75 -13.86 3.64
C GLU A 66 -17.08 -12.59 4.44
N GLN A 67 -16.06 -11.76 4.73
CA GLN A 67 -16.18 -10.55 5.55
C GLN A 67 -15.04 -9.58 5.26
N ASN A 68 -15.09 -8.38 5.84
CA ASN A 68 -13.99 -7.43 5.79
C ASN A 68 -12.83 -7.86 6.72
N TRP A 69 -11.80 -8.41 6.10
CA TRP A 69 -10.56 -8.84 6.76
C TRP A 69 -9.53 -7.71 6.92
N GLY A 70 -9.85 -6.49 6.52
CA GLY A 70 -8.89 -5.40 6.39
C GLY A 70 -8.08 -5.51 5.10
N PHE A 71 -7.07 -4.64 4.95
CA PHE A 71 -6.28 -4.58 3.72
C PHE A 71 -5.28 -5.75 3.64
N ALA A 72 -4.48 -5.94 4.68
CA ALA A 72 -3.41 -6.93 4.70
C ALA A 72 -3.94 -8.36 4.55
N GLU A 73 -4.84 -8.78 5.44
CA GLU A 73 -5.39 -10.13 5.41
C GLU A 73 -6.34 -10.33 4.23
N GLY A 74 -7.04 -9.28 3.76
CA GLY A 74 -7.86 -9.33 2.56
C GLY A 74 -7.04 -9.75 1.33
N TYR A 75 -5.88 -9.13 1.10
CA TYR A 75 -4.98 -9.55 0.02
C TYR A 75 -4.37 -10.92 0.27
N ASN A 76 -3.98 -11.27 1.48
CA ASN A 76 -3.46 -12.61 1.79
C ASN A 76 -4.46 -13.69 1.36
N ARG A 77 -5.74 -13.53 1.68
CA ARG A 77 -6.80 -14.49 1.32
C ARG A 77 -7.09 -14.49 -0.18
N ALA A 78 -7.13 -13.32 -0.79
CA ALA A 78 -7.36 -13.24 -2.24
C ALA A 78 -6.25 -13.97 -3.02
N LEU A 79 -4.99 -13.74 -2.70
CA LEU A 79 -3.85 -14.32 -3.40
C LEU A 79 -3.61 -15.82 -3.11
N GLN A 80 -4.31 -16.41 -2.15
CA GLN A 80 -4.36 -17.87 -2.00
C GLN A 80 -5.13 -18.54 -3.16
N SER A 81 -6.11 -17.86 -3.72
CA SER A 81 -6.97 -18.35 -4.82
C SER A 81 -6.53 -17.85 -6.19
N ILE A 82 -5.86 -16.70 -6.25
CA ILE A 82 -5.38 -16.09 -7.50
C ILE A 82 -3.93 -16.49 -7.73
N GLN A 83 -3.63 -17.03 -8.91
CA GLN A 83 -2.28 -17.45 -9.27
C GLN A 83 -1.77 -16.64 -10.47
N ALA A 84 -0.59 -16.05 -10.34
CA ALA A 84 0.15 -15.38 -11.39
C ALA A 84 1.64 -15.37 -11.04
N GLU A 85 2.53 -15.14 -12.01
CA GLU A 85 3.97 -14.98 -11.73
C GLU A 85 4.28 -13.62 -11.08
N THR A 86 3.48 -12.60 -11.41
CA THR A 86 3.54 -11.27 -10.79
C THR A 86 2.15 -10.82 -10.38
N TYR A 87 2.02 -10.36 -9.15
CA TYR A 87 0.81 -9.70 -8.66
C TYR A 87 0.96 -8.19 -8.72
N VAL A 88 -0.11 -7.52 -9.14
CA VAL A 88 -0.24 -6.06 -9.06
C VAL A 88 -1.40 -5.75 -8.13
N LEU A 89 -1.09 -5.36 -6.90
CA LEU A 89 -2.09 -4.95 -5.92
C LEU A 89 -2.43 -3.49 -6.19
N LEU A 90 -3.68 -3.24 -6.54
CA LEU A 90 -4.14 -1.92 -6.97
C LEU A 90 -5.30 -1.45 -6.09
N ASN A 91 -5.21 -0.25 -5.55
CA ASN A 91 -6.33 0.35 -4.81
C ASN A 91 -7.50 0.65 -5.76
N SER A 92 -8.73 0.52 -5.26
CA SER A 92 -9.95 0.77 -6.02
C SER A 92 -10.17 2.23 -6.42
N ASP A 93 -9.39 3.16 -5.84
CA ASP A 93 -9.43 4.59 -6.11
C ASP A 93 -8.19 5.10 -6.87
N VAL A 94 -7.56 4.21 -7.65
CA VAL A 94 -6.42 4.53 -8.53
C VAL A 94 -6.86 4.60 -9.99
N ARG A 95 -6.49 5.67 -10.66
CA ARG A 95 -6.59 5.85 -12.12
C ARG A 95 -5.26 5.54 -12.76
N VAL A 96 -5.27 4.66 -13.75
CA VAL A 96 -4.08 4.29 -14.53
C VAL A 96 -4.13 4.89 -15.93
N VAL A 97 -2.96 5.10 -16.55
CA VAL A 97 -2.82 5.67 -17.88
C VAL A 97 -1.67 5.00 -18.65
N GLY A 98 -1.79 4.93 -19.97
CA GLY A 98 -0.74 4.40 -20.83
C GLY A 98 -0.40 2.91 -20.54
N ASP A 99 0.80 2.52 -20.89
CA ASP A 99 1.34 1.17 -20.62
C ASP A 99 1.94 1.09 -19.21
N TRP A 100 1.09 1.12 -18.22
CA TRP A 100 1.51 1.12 -16.81
C TRP A 100 1.97 -0.26 -16.33
N VAL A 101 1.41 -1.35 -16.88
CA VAL A 101 1.79 -2.72 -16.50
C VAL A 101 3.07 -3.11 -17.19
N GLY A 102 3.11 -3.11 -18.53
CA GLY A 102 4.25 -3.58 -19.31
C GLY A 102 5.53 -2.79 -19.01
N SER A 103 5.43 -1.45 -18.95
CA SER A 103 6.55 -0.60 -18.61
C SER A 103 7.13 -0.87 -17.22
N THR A 104 6.26 -1.08 -16.20
CA THR A 104 6.74 -1.39 -14.84
C THR A 104 7.38 -2.79 -14.76
N LEU A 105 6.80 -3.77 -15.46
CA LEU A 105 7.38 -5.13 -15.53
C LEU A 105 8.75 -5.13 -16.23
N MET A 106 8.91 -4.34 -17.30
CA MET A 106 10.21 -4.16 -17.96
C MET A 106 11.25 -3.58 -17.01
N ALA A 107 10.91 -2.52 -16.25
CA ALA A 107 11.81 -1.96 -15.26
C ALA A 107 12.15 -2.97 -14.16
N MET A 108 11.17 -3.75 -13.68
CA MET A 108 11.42 -4.82 -12.71
C MET A 108 12.39 -5.88 -13.24
N ALA A 109 12.31 -6.21 -14.54
CA ALA A 109 13.21 -7.17 -15.17
C ALA A 109 14.61 -6.58 -15.36
N GLU A 110 14.71 -5.34 -15.83
CA GLU A 110 15.97 -4.64 -16.09
C GLU A 110 16.80 -4.44 -14.82
N TYR A 111 16.16 -3.98 -13.75
CA TYR A 111 16.85 -3.70 -12.46
C TYR A 111 16.84 -4.88 -11.48
N GLY A 112 16.23 -5.99 -11.85
CA GLY A 112 16.13 -7.17 -10.97
C GLY A 112 15.27 -6.94 -9.73
N TRP A 113 14.27 -6.05 -9.78
CA TRP A 113 13.41 -5.79 -8.63
C TRP A 113 12.41 -6.92 -8.39
N ASP A 114 12.29 -7.32 -7.13
CA ASP A 114 11.26 -8.25 -6.68
C ASP A 114 9.92 -7.56 -6.40
N VAL A 115 10.01 -6.27 -6.03
CA VAL A 115 8.88 -5.38 -5.73
C VAL A 115 9.09 -4.06 -6.44
N ALA A 116 8.04 -3.48 -6.99
CA ALA A 116 8.07 -2.14 -7.57
C ALA A 116 6.77 -1.39 -7.36
N SER A 117 6.82 -0.06 -7.43
CA SER A 117 5.66 0.79 -7.63
C SER A 117 5.96 1.85 -8.69
N PRO A 118 4.98 2.27 -9.51
CA PRO A 118 5.10 3.50 -10.26
C PRO A 118 5.08 4.71 -9.33
N VAL A 119 5.36 5.90 -9.90
CA VAL A 119 5.15 7.17 -9.20
C VAL A 119 3.66 7.40 -8.97
N VAL A 120 3.30 7.85 -7.77
CA VAL A 120 1.91 8.11 -7.41
C VAL A 120 1.67 9.62 -7.32
N VAL A 121 0.73 10.13 -8.12
CA VAL A 121 0.31 11.54 -8.12
C VAL A 121 -1.14 11.67 -7.64
N GLN A 122 -1.55 12.86 -7.26
CA GLN A 122 -2.92 13.12 -6.83
C GLN A 122 -3.89 13.04 -8.02
N ASP A 123 -5.03 12.35 -7.88
CA ASP A 123 -6.02 12.26 -8.97
C ASP A 123 -6.64 13.62 -9.31
N LEU A 124 -6.90 14.45 -8.29
CA LEU A 124 -7.49 15.79 -8.48
C LEU A 124 -6.48 16.86 -8.90
N ASN A 125 -5.19 16.63 -8.68
CA ASN A 125 -4.11 17.51 -9.11
C ASN A 125 -2.90 16.69 -9.57
N PRO A 126 -2.90 16.16 -10.79
CA PRO A 126 -1.88 15.21 -11.28
C PRO A 126 -0.47 15.82 -11.42
N GLU A 127 -0.33 17.14 -11.32
CA GLU A 127 0.97 17.80 -11.28
C GLU A 127 1.67 17.62 -9.93
N ARG A 128 0.94 17.28 -8.87
CA ARG A 128 1.46 17.08 -7.52
C ARG A 128 1.60 15.62 -7.16
N LEU A 129 2.69 15.32 -6.48
CA LEU A 129 2.89 13.99 -5.87
C LEU A 129 1.84 13.73 -4.78
N GLU A 130 1.51 12.45 -4.61
CA GLU A 130 0.56 12.02 -3.59
C GLU A 130 1.24 11.87 -2.22
N HIS A 131 0.46 11.71 -1.14
CA HIS A 131 0.96 11.73 0.23
C HIS A 131 1.63 10.42 0.69
N ALA A 132 1.27 9.29 0.09
CA ALA A 132 1.74 7.99 0.53
C ALA A 132 2.61 7.33 -0.55
N GLY A 133 3.93 7.44 -0.44
CA GLY A 133 4.86 6.73 -1.31
C GLY A 133 5.03 7.30 -2.71
N ALA A 134 4.88 8.60 -2.86
CA ALA A 134 4.83 9.35 -4.11
C ALA A 134 5.85 8.90 -5.20
N ALA A 135 7.15 9.07 -4.97
CA ALA A 135 8.20 8.67 -5.92
C ALA A 135 9.22 7.72 -5.25
N GLY A 136 8.72 6.76 -4.49
CA GLY A 136 9.48 5.83 -3.68
C GLY A 136 9.61 6.24 -2.23
N GLY A 137 9.66 5.25 -1.36
CA GLY A 137 9.65 5.40 0.09
C GLY A 137 10.95 4.99 0.76
N TRP A 138 11.25 5.68 1.85
CA TRP A 138 12.40 5.46 2.72
C TRP A 138 11.96 5.39 4.18
N MET A 139 12.85 4.97 5.05
CA MET A 139 12.64 4.90 6.49
C MET A 139 13.81 5.58 7.20
N ASP A 140 13.52 6.43 8.17
CA ASP A 140 14.58 7.01 8.99
C ASP A 140 15.02 6.05 10.11
N VAL A 141 16.04 6.46 10.87
CA VAL A 141 16.61 5.66 11.98
C VAL A 141 15.61 5.45 13.12
N ASP A 142 14.60 6.29 13.23
CA ASP A 142 13.56 6.26 14.27
C ASP A 142 12.28 5.55 13.79
N GLY A 143 12.29 5.01 12.55
CA GLY A 143 11.17 4.27 11.99
C GLY A 143 10.02 5.15 11.51
N PHE A 144 10.31 6.40 11.14
CA PHE A 144 9.33 7.23 10.44
C PHE A 144 9.50 7.06 8.94
N PRO A 145 8.45 6.61 8.23
CA PRO A 145 8.50 6.53 6.78
C PRO A 145 8.43 7.93 6.17
N PHE A 146 9.21 8.13 5.11
CA PHE A 146 9.17 9.34 4.30
C PHE A 146 9.30 8.99 2.82
N CYS A 147 8.90 9.91 1.96
CA CYS A 147 8.86 9.71 0.52
C CYS A 147 9.66 10.81 -0.19
N VAL A 148 10.19 10.46 -1.36
CA VAL A 148 10.78 11.45 -2.26
C VAL A 148 9.68 12.45 -2.70
N GLY A 149 10.03 13.74 -2.71
CA GLY A 149 9.12 14.81 -3.12
C GLY A 149 8.09 15.23 -2.08
N ARG A 150 8.30 14.84 -0.79
CA ARG A 150 7.39 15.27 0.28
C ARG A 150 8.12 15.60 1.57
N ILE A 151 7.77 16.76 2.15
CA ILE A 151 8.16 17.15 3.50
C ILE A 151 6.89 17.54 4.27
N PHE A 152 6.48 16.72 5.24
CA PHE A 152 5.22 16.85 6.00
C PHE A 152 3.99 16.99 5.08
N LYS A 153 3.37 18.18 5.03
CA LYS A 153 2.20 18.50 4.20
C LYS A 153 2.57 19.10 2.84
N GLN A 154 3.83 19.46 2.64
CA GLN A 154 4.28 20.00 1.36
C GLN A 154 4.66 18.84 0.45
N CYS A 155 4.06 18.82 -0.74
CA CYS A 155 4.40 17.89 -1.81
C CYS A 155 4.93 18.70 -2.98
N ASP A 156 6.04 18.24 -3.55
CA ASP A 156 6.64 18.83 -4.74
C ASP A 156 5.76 18.54 -5.96
N ASN A 157 5.91 19.35 -7.01
CA ASN A 157 5.34 19.01 -8.29
C ASN A 157 6.13 17.84 -8.90
N ALA A 158 5.43 16.94 -9.59
CA ALA A 158 6.07 15.83 -10.28
C ALA A 158 7.05 16.30 -11.35
N SER A 159 6.78 17.47 -12.00
CA SER A 159 7.66 18.09 -12.99
C SER A 159 8.97 18.62 -12.43
N ASP A 160 9.04 18.91 -11.13
CA ASP A 160 10.21 19.54 -10.50
C ASP A 160 11.20 18.46 -9.99
N LEU A 161 10.84 17.20 -10.11
CA LEU A 161 11.65 16.09 -9.65
C LEU A 161 12.26 15.31 -10.81
N ASP A 162 13.47 14.85 -10.62
CA ASP A 162 14.08 13.83 -11.47
C ASP A 162 13.40 12.48 -11.18
N LEU A 163 12.30 12.22 -11.88
CA LEU A 163 11.52 10.99 -11.79
C LEU A 163 12.18 9.88 -12.64
N ARG A 164 13.33 9.40 -12.19
CA ARG A 164 14.01 8.24 -12.78
C ARG A 164 13.76 6.97 -11.97
N ASP A 165 14.04 5.85 -12.58
CA ASP A 165 14.06 4.55 -11.94
C ASP A 165 15.09 4.53 -10.82
N ARG A 166 14.69 4.02 -9.65
CA ARG A 166 15.56 3.98 -8.48
C ARG A 166 15.19 2.87 -7.51
N GLU A 167 16.18 2.32 -6.84
CA GLU A 167 15.92 1.52 -5.66
C GLU A 167 15.33 2.38 -4.54
N THR A 168 14.42 1.77 -3.76
CA THR A 168 13.76 2.39 -2.62
C THR A 168 13.75 1.44 -1.42
N PHE A 169 13.36 1.93 -0.26
CA PHE A 169 13.21 1.07 0.90
C PHE A 169 11.86 0.34 0.89
N TRP A 170 10.78 1.02 0.47
CA TRP A 170 9.45 0.45 0.31
C TRP A 170 8.75 1.04 -0.92
N ALA A 171 7.80 0.30 -1.46
CA ALA A 171 6.96 0.65 -2.60
C ALA A 171 5.56 1.03 -2.13
N SER A 172 4.87 1.89 -2.88
CA SER A 172 3.52 2.37 -2.50
C SER A 172 2.48 1.27 -2.59
N GLY A 173 1.70 1.09 -1.53
CA GLY A 173 0.55 0.18 -1.51
C GLY A 173 -0.61 0.58 -2.41
N ALA A 174 -0.63 1.81 -2.94
CA ALA A 174 -1.67 2.25 -3.88
C ALA A 174 -1.59 1.51 -5.23
N CYS A 175 -0.36 1.19 -5.68
CA CYS A 175 -0.10 0.39 -6.88
C CYS A 175 1.21 -0.38 -6.66
N PHE A 176 1.09 -1.63 -6.25
CA PHE A 176 2.18 -2.43 -5.71
C PHE A 176 2.39 -3.68 -6.56
N PHE A 177 3.50 -3.72 -7.30
CA PHE A 177 3.92 -4.87 -8.08
C PHE A 177 4.80 -5.76 -7.22
N ILE A 178 4.56 -7.07 -7.23
CA ILE A 178 5.37 -8.04 -6.50
C ILE A 178 5.46 -9.37 -7.25
N ARG A 179 6.67 -9.91 -7.38
CA ARG A 179 6.86 -11.27 -7.88
C ARG A 179 6.23 -12.27 -6.92
N ARG A 180 5.52 -13.26 -7.45
CA ARG A 180 4.92 -14.32 -6.63
C ARG A 180 5.95 -15.02 -5.75
N SER A 181 7.15 -15.26 -6.26
CA SER A 181 8.25 -15.85 -5.48
C SER A 181 8.61 -15.02 -4.25
N ALA A 182 8.67 -13.70 -4.37
CA ALA A 182 8.90 -12.78 -3.25
C ALA A 182 7.73 -12.76 -2.28
N TRP A 183 6.48 -12.74 -2.78
CA TRP A 183 5.27 -12.82 -1.95
C TRP A 183 5.29 -14.07 -1.08
N LEU A 184 5.53 -15.23 -1.67
CA LEU A 184 5.59 -16.51 -0.96
C LEU A 184 6.78 -16.59 0.00
N LYS A 185 7.97 -16.10 -0.40
CA LYS A 185 9.18 -16.05 0.43
C LYS A 185 8.95 -15.24 1.71
N ALA A 186 8.19 -14.15 1.63
CA ALA A 186 7.86 -13.31 2.78
C ALA A 186 6.58 -13.74 3.51
N ASN A 187 5.86 -14.77 3.04
CA ASN A 187 4.57 -15.21 3.58
C ASN A 187 3.50 -14.11 3.55
N GLY A 188 3.46 -13.30 2.48
CA GLY A 188 2.48 -12.23 2.29
C GLY A 188 2.60 -11.07 3.26
N PHE A 189 1.50 -10.33 3.42
CA PHE A 189 1.39 -9.26 4.41
C PHE A 189 1.23 -9.82 5.84
N ASP A 190 1.61 -9.03 6.83
CA ASP A 190 1.28 -9.31 8.23
C ASP A 190 -0.17 -8.93 8.51
N GLY A 191 -1.05 -9.92 8.63
CA GLY A 191 -2.49 -9.72 8.86
C GLY A 191 -2.82 -8.96 10.14
N ASP A 192 -1.95 -9.01 11.17
CA ASP A 192 -2.12 -8.29 12.42
C ASP A 192 -2.07 -6.76 12.26
N LEU A 193 -1.50 -6.27 11.15
CA LEU A 193 -1.44 -4.84 10.87
C LEU A 193 -2.80 -4.28 10.45
N PHE A 194 -3.69 -5.08 9.89
CA PHE A 194 -5.01 -4.72 9.39
C PHE A 194 -4.96 -3.76 8.20
N ALA A 195 -4.41 -2.56 8.36
CA ALA A 195 -4.16 -1.55 7.35
C ALA A 195 -3.07 -0.57 7.81
N HIS A 196 -2.33 0.01 6.89
CA HIS A 196 -1.17 0.88 7.03
C HIS A 196 0.08 0.16 7.59
N PHE A 197 1.22 0.41 6.96
CA PHE A 197 2.52 -0.20 7.21
C PHE A 197 2.68 -1.65 6.72
N GLU A 198 1.65 -2.29 6.18
CA GLU A 198 1.75 -3.65 5.65
C GLU A 198 2.74 -3.75 4.49
N GLU A 199 2.73 -2.78 3.58
CA GLU A 199 3.66 -2.69 2.45
C GLU A 199 5.08 -2.38 2.93
N ILE A 200 5.22 -1.55 3.95
CA ILE A 200 6.51 -1.20 4.56
C ILE A 200 7.10 -2.43 5.27
N ASP A 201 6.29 -3.14 6.05
CA ASP A 201 6.71 -4.37 6.72
C ASP A 201 7.15 -5.44 5.72
N LEU A 202 6.35 -5.66 4.67
CA LEU A 202 6.66 -6.64 3.63
C LEU A 202 7.97 -6.30 2.92
N CYS A 203 8.13 -5.05 2.48
CA CYS A 203 9.37 -4.60 1.83
C CYS A 203 10.58 -4.73 2.75
N TRP A 204 10.43 -4.41 4.04
CA TRP A 204 11.54 -4.54 4.99
C TRP A 204 11.93 -6.00 5.22
N ARG A 205 10.96 -6.91 5.41
CA ARG A 205 11.22 -8.35 5.49
C ARG A 205 11.95 -8.86 4.26
N LEU A 206 11.49 -8.47 3.07
CA LEU A 206 12.11 -8.85 1.80
C LEU A 206 13.54 -8.31 1.67
N LYS A 207 13.79 -7.04 2.02
CA LYS A 207 15.16 -6.48 2.03
C LYS A 207 16.07 -7.23 3.02
N ASN A 208 15.57 -7.61 4.20
CA ASN A 208 16.31 -8.43 5.15
C ASN A 208 16.64 -9.84 4.60
N MET A 209 15.91 -10.31 3.59
CA MET A 209 16.12 -11.58 2.88
C MET A 209 16.91 -11.40 1.57
N GLY A 210 17.42 -10.17 1.30
CA GLY A 210 18.23 -9.87 0.11
C GLY A 210 17.45 -9.56 -1.16
N SER A 211 16.16 -9.31 -1.06
CA SER A 211 15.31 -8.86 -2.19
C SER A 211 15.46 -7.36 -2.44
N SER A 212 15.20 -6.94 -3.69
CA SER A 212 15.27 -5.53 -4.11
C SER A 212 13.88 -4.94 -4.30
N VAL A 213 13.76 -3.64 -4.00
CA VAL A 213 12.53 -2.86 -4.10
C VAL A 213 12.82 -1.60 -4.90
N GLY A 214 11.98 -1.28 -5.89
CA GLY A 214 12.17 -0.14 -6.76
C GLY A 214 10.96 0.76 -6.90
N CYS A 215 11.21 1.95 -7.43
CA CYS A 215 10.19 2.86 -7.94
C CYS A 215 10.47 3.16 -9.40
N HIS A 216 9.50 2.86 -10.27
CA HIS A 216 9.60 3.12 -11.69
C HIS A 216 9.18 4.56 -12.01
N GLY A 217 10.15 5.40 -12.37
CA GLY A 217 9.94 6.82 -12.63
C GLY A 217 9.22 7.12 -13.95
N GLY A 218 9.28 6.18 -14.91
CA GLY A 218 8.70 6.34 -16.24
C GLY A 218 7.17 6.22 -16.30
N VAL A 219 6.52 5.76 -15.21
CA VAL A 219 5.07 5.60 -15.12
C VAL A 219 4.51 6.38 -13.95
N GLN A 220 3.36 7.02 -14.17
CA GLN A 220 2.59 7.70 -13.13
C GLN A 220 1.19 7.09 -13.05
N VAL A 221 0.74 6.83 -11.81
CA VAL A 221 -0.66 6.51 -11.51
C VAL A 221 -1.26 7.60 -10.64
N ARG A 222 -2.58 7.83 -10.78
CA ARG A 222 -3.29 8.88 -10.06
C ARG A 222 -4.12 8.26 -8.95
N HIS A 223 -3.91 8.69 -7.72
CA HIS A 223 -4.60 8.17 -6.54
C HIS A 223 -5.45 9.26 -5.89
N LEU A 224 -6.71 8.95 -5.59
CA LEU A 224 -7.60 9.90 -4.91
C LEU A 224 -7.09 10.20 -3.50
N GLY A 225 -6.64 9.16 -2.80
CA GLY A 225 -6.14 9.24 -1.43
C GLY A 225 -7.23 9.50 -0.39
N GLY A 226 -7.12 8.81 0.75
CA GLY A 226 -8.06 9.02 1.86
C GLY A 226 -9.45 8.40 1.67
N GLY A 227 -9.66 7.62 0.61
CA GLY A 227 -10.97 7.01 0.29
C GLY A 227 -11.49 6.05 1.37
N SER A 228 -10.59 5.29 2.00
CA SER A 228 -11.00 4.27 2.99
C SER A 228 -11.04 4.79 4.43
N LEU A 229 -10.11 5.68 4.81
CA LEU A 229 -10.04 6.26 6.16
C LEU A 229 -9.66 7.74 6.08
N PRO A 230 -10.49 8.66 6.62
CA PRO A 230 -10.16 10.08 6.67
C PRO A 230 -8.80 10.35 7.32
N SER A 231 -8.04 11.31 6.79
CA SER A 231 -6.68 11.64 7.25
C SER A 231 -6.61 12.01 8.74
N GLU A 232 -7.67 12.58 9.28
CA GLU A 232 -7.80 12.98 10.70
C GLU A 232 -8.57 11.96 11.59
N SER A 233 -8.71 10.72 11.14
CA SER A 233 -9.34 9.66 11.92
C SER A 233 -8.45 9.24 13.10
N PRO A 234 -8.96 9.22 14.36
CA PRO A 234 -8.24 8.68 15.51
C PRO A 234 -7.86 7.20 15.33
N PHE A 235 -8.69 6.42 14.63
CA PHE A 235 -8.40 5.03 14.33
C PHE A 235 -7.21 4.89 13.38
N LYS A 236 -7.13 5.75 12.34
CA LYS A 236 -5.97 5.80 11.45
C LYS A 236 -4.68 6.18 12.21
N ALA A 237 -4.76 7.17 13.12
CA ALA A 237 -3.64 7.53 13.96
C ALA A 237 -3.20 6.35 14.86
N TYR A 238 -4.15 5.68 15.52
CA TYR A 238 -3.88 4.49 16.32
C TYR A 238 -3.15 3.42 15.50
N LEU A 239 -3.63 3.08 14.30
CA LEU A 239 -2.99 2.10 13.42
C LEU A 239 -1.57 2.54 13.05
N ASN A 240 -1.37 3.78 12.63
CA ASN A 240 -0.06 4.28 12.23
C ASN A 240 0.97 4.21 13.36
N PHE A 241 0.63 4.65 14.58
CA PHE A 241 1.58 4.58 15.71
C PHE A 241 1.82 3.14 16.17
N ARG A 242 0.76 2.32 16.27
CA ARG A 242 0.87 0.90 16.64
C ARG A 242 1.71 0.11 15.63
N ASN A 243 1.37 0.23 14.36
CA ASN A 243 2.01 -0.56 13.32
C ASN A 243 3.45 -0.14 13.10
N ALA A 244 3.76 1.16 13.16
CA ALA A 244 5.13 1.63 13.10
C ALA A 244 6.01 0.98 14.19
N LEU A 245 5.53 0.91 15.42
CA LEU A 245 6.25 0.27 16.54
C LEU A 245 6.40 -1.25 16.31
N LEU A 246 5.32 -1.94 15.91
CA LEU A 246 5.34 -3.39 15.65
C LEU A 246 6.32 -3.73 14.52
N VAL A 247 6.27 -3.00 13.42
CA VAL A 247 7.14 -3.19 12.26
C VAL A 247 8.60 -2.96 12.62
N MET A 248 8.89 -1.93 13.40
CA MET A 248 10.24 -1.66 13.90
C MET A 248 10.75 -2.75 14.82
N LEU A 249 9.97 -3.19 15.78
CA LEU A 249 10.35 -4.25 16.71
C LEU A 249 10.60 -5.58 15.99
N LYS A 250 9.80 -5.88 14.97
CA LYS A 250 9.88 -7.10 14.17
C LYS A 250 11.10 -7.12 13.25
N ASN A 251 11.38 -6.01 12.58
CA ASN A 251 12.31 -5.99 11.44
C ASN A 251 13.68 -5.43 11.76
N ARG A 252 13.79 -4.55 12.77
CA ARG A 252 15.05 -3.90 13.12
C ARG A 252 15.97 -4.84 13.87
N ARG A 253 17.23 -4.87 13.44
CA ARG A 253 18.31 -5.55 14.18
C ARG A 253 18.94 -4.58 15.19
N GLY A 254 19.38 -5.10 16.32
CA GLY A 254 20.15 -4.34 17.31
C GLY A 254 19.41 -4.09 18.63
N TRP A 255 19.94 -3.19 19.46
CA TRP A 255 19.47 -2.93 20.82
C TRP A 255 18.14 -2.17 20.82
N TRP A 256 17.03 -2.88 20.96
CA TRP A 256 15.67 -2.36 20.88
C TRP A 256 15.22 -1.48 22.08
N PRO A 257 15.69 -1.69 23.36
CA PRO A 257 15.23 -0.85 24.47
C PRO A 257 15.56 0.63 24.30
N GLY A 258 16.78 0.98 23.87
CA GLY A 258 17.16 2.37 23.61
C GLY A 258 16.36 3.00 22.48
N PHE A 259 16.08 2.22 21.44
CA PHE A 259 15.17 2.64 20.37
C PHE A 259 13.77 2.93 20.92
N MET A 260 13.21 2.03 21.73
CA MET A 260 11.87 2.22 22.30
C MET A 260 11.76 3.48 23.15
N VAL A 261 12.74 3.77 24.01
CA VAL A 261 12.79 5.00 24.82
C VAL A 261 12.77 6.24 23.93
N ARG A 262 13.63 6.26 22.89
CA ARG A 262 13.69 7.37 21.93
C ARG A 262 12.38 7.54 21.19
N ARG A 263 11.80 6.43 20.68
CA ARG A 263 10.53 6.44 19.94
C ARG A 263 9.37 6.88 20.84
N MET A 264 9.30 6.42 22.08
CA MET A 264 8.30 6.89 23.06
C MET A 264 8.37 8.40 23.27
N THR A 265 9.58 8.95 23.35
CA THR A 265 9.76 10.40 23.49
C THR A 265 9.22 11.15 22.29
N LEU A 266 9.55 10.72 21.07
CA LEU A 266 9.11 11.35 19.82
C LEU A 266 7.59 11.24 19.63
N ASP A 267 7.03 10.06 19.88
CA ASP A 267 5.58 9.83 19.80
C ASP A 267 4.84 10.61 20.91
N GLY A 268 5.44 10.75 22.10
CA GLY A 268 4.95 11.60 23.18
C GLY A 268 4.89 13.08 22.79
N LEU A 269 5.91 13.59 22.11
CA LEU A 269 5.90 14.96 21.56
C LEU A 269 4.79 15.14 20.52
N ALA A 270 4.59 14.14 19.64
CA ALA A 270 3.49 14.16 18.67
C ALA A 270 2.11 14.16 19.38
N ALA A 271 1.96 13.37 20.45
CA ALA A 271 0.74 13.35 21.27
C ALA A 271 0.48 14.70 21.95
N LEU A 272 1.50 15.33 22.52
CA LEU A 272 1.38 16.67 23.13
C LEU A 272 0.98 17.74 22.09
N ARG A 273 1.52 17.64 20.86
CA ARG A 273 1.09 18.52 19.77
C ARG A 273 -0.38 18.33 19.42
N PHE A 274 -0.90 17.10 19.37
CA PHE A 274 -2.33 16.88 19.19
C PHE A 274 -3.15 17.53 20.34
N LEU A 275 -2.68 17.38 21.55
CA LEU A 275 -3.31 17.98 22.72
C LEU A 275 -3.37 19.51 22.62
N SER A 276 -2.25 20.16 22.25
CA SER A 276 -2.20 21.62 22.07
C SER A 276 -3.11 22.14 20.94
N GLN A 277 -3.48 21.27 19.99
CA GLN A 277 -4.44 21.56 18.93
C GLN A 277 -5.90 21.22 19.31
N GLY A 278 -6.17 20.81 20.55
CA GLY A 278 -7.51 20.38 20.99
C GLY A 278 -7.95 19.02 20.45
N LYS A 279 -7.05 18.25 19.81
CA LYS A 279 -7.36 16.94 19.20
C LYS A 279 -7.22 15.80 20.21
N TRP A 280 -8.05 15.81 21.26
CA TRP A 280 -8.01 14.85 22.37
C TRP A 280 -8.08 13.38 21.94
N ALA A 281 -8.93 13.08 20.94
CA ALA A 281 -9.07 11.72 20.44
C ALA A 281 -7.79 11.20 19.77
N MET A 282 -7.02 12.08 19.10
CA MET A 282 -5.72 11.74 18.51
C MET A 282 -4.65 11.52 19.59
N PHE A 283 -4.63 12.34 20.63
CA PHE A 283 -3.76 12.15 21.80
C PHE A 283 -3.96 10.76 22.41
N TRP A 284 -5.21 10.39 22.72
CA TRP A 284 -5.52 9.08 23.27
C TRP A 284 -5.24 7.92 22.31
N ALA A 285 -5.33 8.15 20.99
CA ALA A 285 -4.98 7.14 19.99
C ALA A 285 -3.49 6.75 20.07
N VAL A 286 -2.59 7.72 20.30
CA VAL A 286 -1.15 7.44 20.51
C VAL A 286 -0.94 6.60 21.77
N GLY A 287 -1.55 6.99 22.90
CA GLY A 287 -1.46 6.22 24.16
C GLY A 287 -1.96 4.78 24.02
N LYS A 288 -3.12 4.59 23.36
CA LYS A 288 -3.67 3.27 23.08
C LYS A 288 -2.76 2.44 22.18
N ALA A 289 -2.12 3.06 21.16
CA ALA A 289 -1.19 2.39 20.27
C ALA A 289 0.01 1.82 21.04
N HIS A 290 0.63 2.62 21.90
CA HIS A 290 1.73 2.17 22.76
C HIS A 290 1.28 1.07 23.72
N GLY A 291 0.15 1.23 24.39
CA GLY A 291 -0.43 0.20 25.30
C GLY A 291 -0.63 -1.13 24.58
N ALA A 292 -1.19 -1.12 23.35
CA ALA A 292 -1.41 -2.32 22.58
C ALA A 292 -0.10 -3.03 22.16
N VAL A 293 0.99 -2.27 21.96
CA VAL A 293 2.30 -2.85 21.65
C VAL A 293 2.94 -3.45 22.91
N TYR A 294 2.91 -2.73 24.03
CA TYR A 294 3.52 -3.23 25.29
C TYR A 294 2.86 -4.50 25.80
N LEU A 295 1.55 -4.65 25.64
CA LEU A 295 0.84 -5.89 25.97
C LEU A 295 1.21 -7.09 25.09
N ARG A 296 1.90 -6.87 23.97
CA ARG A 296 2.39 -7.91 23.05
C ARG A 296 3.90 -8.18 23.18
N LEU A 297 4.61 -7.39 23.97
CA LEU A 297 6.01 -7.67 24.24
C LEU A 297 6.12 -8.91 25.14
N PRO A 298 7.09 -9.81 24.88
CA PRO A 298 7.30 -11.02 25.67
C PRO A 298 7.76 -10.72 27.09
#